data_1400ebf118607d8ad4e1487d386085be
#
_entry.id   1400ebf118607d8ad4e1487d386085be
#
_cell.length_a   1.000
_cell.length_b   1.000
_cell.length_c   1.000
_cell.angle_alpha   90.00
_cell.angle_beta   90.00
_cell.angle_gamma   90.00
#
_symmetry.space_group_name_H-M   'P 1'
#
loop_
_entity.id
_entity.type
_entity.pdbx_description
1 polymer ?
#
loop_
_entity_poly.entity_id
_entity_poly.type
_entity_poly.pdbx_seq_one_letter_code
_entity_poly.pdbx_strand_id
1 'polypeptide(L)'
;VVVYDNLSRGYRDLVRWGELIEGDLNDGAALAAALAKTKPDLVAHYAAFASVPESMRDPGPYYRINVEGTRSLLEAMRAAGVEQLVFSSSCATYGVHNELITEETRQSPINPYGATKMAGERLIQDFGPAHGLRSVILRDFNAAGADAALETGERNTHDPRVIPLAIKGAMDGGSTFTIFGDTRDGTCVRDYVHVTDLADAHLRALDWLESGKASEVFNLGTGAGTSVAELADAVERISGGKIARRIAPPRAGDPASLV
;
A
#
# COMPACT_ATOMS: atom_id res chain seq x y z
N VAL A 1 -12.95 4.33 16.41
CA VAL A 1 -12.07 4.60 15.26
C VAL A 1 -12.27 6.04 14.82
N VAL A 2 -11.17 6.73 14.50
CA VAL A 2 -11.17 8.06 13.89
C VAL A 2 -10.28 7.99 12.64
N VAL A 3 -10.74 8.59 11.55
CA VAL A 3 -9.98 8.69 10.30
C VAL A 3 -9.47 10.11 10.15
N TYR A 4 -8.16 10.27 9.91
CA TYR A 4 -7.52 11.53 9.57
C TYR A 4 -7.02 11.46 8.14
N ASP A 5 -7.59 12.24 7.23
CA ASP A 5 -7.33 12.18 5.79
C ASP A 5 -7.52 13.54 5.15
N ASN A 6 -6.67 13.92 4.20
CA ASN A 6 -6.82 15.18 3.45
C ASN A 6 -7.69 15.05 2.19
N LEU A 7 -8.23 13.86 1.94
CA LEU A 7 -9.09 13.51 0.80
C LEU A 7 -8.49 13.82 -0.58
N SER A 8 -7.16 14.00 -0.66
CA SER A 8 -6.49 14.27 -1.94
C SER A 8 -6.53 13.08 -2.90
N ARG A 9 -6.64 11.87 -2.37
CA ARG A 9 -6.78 10.59 -3.11
C ARG A 9 -7.93 9.75 -2.57
N GLY A 10 -8.43 10.08 -1.39
CA GLY A 10 -9.53 9.41 -0.72
C GLY A 10 -10.90 9.97 -1.10
N TYR A 11 -11.94 9.28 -0.64
CA TYR A 11 -13.33 9.65 -0.86
C TYR A 11 -14.07 9.67 0.47
N ARG A 12 -14.69 10.82 0.79
CA ARG A 12 -15.42 11.02 2.04
C ARG A 12 -16.52 9.98 2.30
N ASP A 13 -17.21 9.56 1.27
CA ASP A 13 -18.30 8.58 1.36
C ASP A 13 -17.82 7.13 1.62
N LEU A 14 -16.52 6.86 1.51
CA LEU A 14 -15.92 5.60 1.93
C LEU A 14 -15.56 5.58 3.42
N VAL A 15 -15.57 6.72 4.12
CA VAL A 15 -15.44 6.78 5.58
C VAL A 15 -16.80 6.50 6.21
N ARG A 16 -17.12 5.22 6.34
CA ARG A 16 -18.45 4.77 6.80
C ARG A 16 -18.48 4.44 8.29
N TRP A 17 -17.33 4.10 8.87
CA TRP A 17 -17.21 3.65 10.25
C TRP A 17 -16.20 4.50 11.02
N GLY A 18 -16.70 5.51 11.71
CA GLY A 18 -15.88 6.41 12.51
C GLY A 18 -16.00 7.87 12.11
N GLU A 19 -15.45 8.74 12.95
CA GLU A 19 -15.37 10.18 12.70
C GLU A 19 -14.28 10.48 11.65
N LEU A 20 -14.58 11.32 10.67
CA LEU A 20 -13.58 11.88 9.77
C LEU A 20 -13.11 13.25 10.28
N ILE A 21 -11.83 13.37 10.51
CA ILE A 21 -11.13 14.65 10.68
C ILE A 21 -10.35 14.93 9.40
N GLU A 22 -10.75 15.95 8.66
CA GLU A 22 -10.06 16.34 7.44
C GLU A 22 -8.81 17.15 7.76
N GLY A 23 -7.64 16.67 7.32
CA GLY A 23 -6.36 17.33 7.56
C GLY A 23 -5.20 16.66 6.83
N ASP A 24 -4.10 17.41 6.68
CA ASP A 24 -2.88 16.96 6.01
C ASP A 24 -1.81 16.56 7.03
N LEU A 25 -1.07 15.46 6.79
CA LEU A 25 0.03 15.03 7.65
C LEU A 25 1.16 16.06 7.75
N ASN A 26 1.32 16.90 6.74
CA ASN A 26 2.32 17.97 6.75
C ASN A 26 1.87 19.23 7.52
N ASP A 27 0.60 19.31 7.92
CA ASP A 27 0.13 20.28 8.90
C ASP A 27 0.29 19.72 10.32
N GLY A 28 1.51 19.84 10.85
CA GLY A 28 1.83 19.32 12.19
C GLY A 28 0.98 19.90 13.30
N ALA A 29 0.49 21.14 13.18
CA ALA A 29 -0.37 21.76 14.18
C ALA A 29 -1.78 21.15 14.18
N ALA A 30 -2.39 20.98 13.00
CA ALA A 30 -3.67 20.31 12.85
C ALA A 30 -3.61 18.84 13.31
N LEU A 31 -2.53 18.12 12.94
CA LEU A 31 -2.31 16.74 13.35
C LEU A 31 -2.16 16.60 14.87
N ALA A 32 -1.35 17.46 15.50
CA ALA A 32 -1.22 17.47 16.96
C ALA A 32 -2.55 17.77 17.66
N ALA A 33 -3.34 18.71 17.16
CA ALA A 33 -4.68 19.00 17.68
C ALA A 33 -5.63 17.80 17.55
N ALA A 34 -5.58 17.09 16.42
CA ALA A 34 -6.38 15.88 16.20
C ALA A 34 -6.01 14.77 17.20
N LEU A 35 -4.73 14.49 17.40
CA LEU A 35 -4.26 13.51 18.38
C LEU A 35 -4.61 13.90 19.82
N ALA A 36 -4.46 15.17 20.19
CA ALA A 36 -4.83 15.67 21.52
C ALA A 36 -6.35 15.55 21.79
N LYS A 37 -7.19 15.78 20.76
CA LYS A 37 -8.64 15.64 20.84
C LYS A 37 -9.06 14.17 20.98
N THR A 38 -8.49 13.29 20.16
CA THR A 38 -8.95 11.91 20.02
C THR A 38 -8.28 10.95 20.99
N LYS A 39 -7.07 11.26 21.44
CA LYS A 39 -6.25 10.47 22.37
C LYS A 39 -6.24 8.98 22.01
N PRO A 40 -5.82 8.62 20.78
CA PRO A 40 -5.84 7.24 20.36
C PRO A 40 -4.78 6.43 21.13
N ASP A 41 -5.09 5.16 21.43
CA ASP A 41 -4.14 4.23 22.03
C ASP A 41 -3.09 3.79 20.99
N LEU A 42 -3.46 3.83 19.71
CA LEU A 42 -2.65 3.35 18.59
C LEU A 42 -2.99 4.14 17.32
N VAL A 43 -2.02 4.26 16.42
CA VAL A 43 -2.20 4.80 15.06
C VAL A 43 -1.96 3.71 14.02
N ALA A 44 -2.87 3.58 13.05
CA ALA A 44 -2.66 2.83 11.83
C ALA A 44 -2.39 3.82 10.68
N HIS A 45 -1.18 3.77 10.10
CA HIS A 45 -0.71 4.74 9.12
C HIS A 45 -0.74 4.16 7.70
N TYR A 46 -1.77 4.52 6.93
CA TYR A 46 -1.94 4.15 5.52
C TYR A 46 -1.66 5.32 4.56
N ALA A 47 -1.72 6.55 5.05
CA ALA A 47 -1.67 7.75 4.23
C ALA A 47 -0.34 7.85 3.47
N ALA A 48 -0.41 7.67 2.14
CA ALA A 48 0.74 7.74 1.25
C ALA A 48 0.29 7.88 -0.21
N PHE A 49 1.17 8.42 -1.06
CA PHE A 49 1.06 8.22 -2.49
C PHE A 49 1.66 6.86 -2.86
N ALA A 50 0.99 6.10 -3.75
CA ALA A 50 1.30 4.68 -3.99
C ALA A 50 1.41 4.29 -5.48
N SER A 51 1.49 5.26 -6.40
CA SER A 51 1.63 4.99 -7.83
C SER A 51 3.11 4.95 -8.23
N VAL A 52 3.63 3.78 -8.61
CA VAL A 52 4.99 3.64 -9.11
C VAL A 52 5.21 4.50 -10.37
N PRO A 53 4.35 4.45 -11.42
CA PRO A 53 4.55 5.29 -12.60
C PRO A 53 4.52 6.79 -12.32
N GLU A 54 3.68 7.25 -11.41
CA GLU A 54 3.63 8.65 -11.00
C GLU A 54 4.91 9.05 -10.26
N SER A 55 5.40 8.21 -9.34
CA SER A 55 6.62 8.48 -8.60
C SER A 55 7.86 8.62 -9.49
N MET A 56 7.89 7.87 -10.60
CA MET A 56 8.97 7.96 -11.59
C MET A 56 8.93 9.27 -12.39
N ARG A 57 7.73 9.84 -12.60
CA ARG A 57 7.57 11.11 -13.33
C ARG A 57 7.79 12.33 -12.44
N ASP A 58 7.29 12.27 -11.20
CA ASP A 58 7.40 13.37 -10.24
C ASP A 58 7.63 12.81 -8.82
N PRO A 59 8.89 12.63 -8.40
CA PRO A 59 9.22 12.07 -7.09
C PRO A 59 8.99 13.06 -5.93
N GLY A 60 9.01 14.37 -6.17
CA GLY A 60 8.93 15.39 -5.13
C GLY A 60 7.73 15.22 -4.18
N PRO A 61 6.49 15.13 -4.69
CA PRO A 61 5.30 14.88 -3.87
C PRO A 61 5.40 13.58 -3.04
N TYR A 62 6.03 12.53 -3.57
CA TYR A 62 6.21 11.26 -2.86
C TYR A 62 7.09 11.42 -1.62
N TYR A 63 8.22 12.09 -1.74
CA TYR A 63 9.06 12.37 -0.57
C TYR A 63 8.35 13.26 0.45
N ARG A 64 7.69 14.31 -0.01
CA ARG A 64 6.94 15.22 0.88
C ARG A 64 5.82 14.50 1.64
N ILE A 65 4.99 13.71 0.95
CA ILE A 65 3.84 13.05 1.59
C ILE A 65 4.28 11.82 2.39
N ASN A 66 5.07 10.92 1.77
CA ASN A 66 5.37 9.64 2.37
C ASN A 66 6.48 9.71 3.43
N VAL A 67 7.46 10.61 3.28
CA VAL A 67 8.59 10.70 4.23
C VAL A 67 8.37 11.82 5.24
N GLU A 68 8.17 13.05 4.77
CA GLU A 68 7.96 14.18 5.68
C GLU A 68 6.64 14.06 6.45
N GLY A 69 5.57 13.58 5.79
CA GLY A 69 4.30 13.28 6.43
C GLY A 69 4.43 12.20 7.51
N THR A 70 5.17 11.11 7.25
CA THR A 70 5.47 10.08 8.26
C THR A 70 6.28 10.68 9.42
N ARG A 71 7.31 11.48 9.15
CA ARG A 71 8.08 12.16 10.19
C ARG A 71 7.20 13.08 11.05
N SER A 72 6.34 13.87 10.40
CA SER A 72 5.39 14.75 11.10
C SER A 72 4.44 13.97 12.01
N LEU A 73 3.93 12.83 11.53
CA LEU A 73 3.10 11.93 12.33
C LEU A 73 3.84 11.40 13.56
N LEU A 74 5.06 10.91 13.39
CA LEU A 74 5.87 10.37 14.50
C LEU A 74 6.16 11.43 15.57
N GLU A 75 6.47 12.68 15.17
CA GLU A 75 6.67 13.78 16.11
C GLU A 75 5.37 14.15 16.85
N ALA A 76 4.25 14.16 16.14
CA ALA A 76 2.96 14.45 16.75
C ALA A 76 2.52 13.32 17.72
N MET A 77 2.74 12.05 17.35
CA MET A 77 2.50 10.89 18.23
C MET A 77 3.36 10.99 19.50
N ARG A 78 4.65 11.27 19.36
CA ARG A 78 5.57 11.47 20.49
C ARG A 78 5.07 12.56 21.43
N ALA A 79 4.68 13.69 20.89
CA ALA A 79 4.18 14.82 21.69
C ALA A 79 2.84 14.50 22.40
N ALA A 80 2.01 13.65 21.81
CA ALA A 80 0.73 13.19 22.36
C ALA A 80 0.87 11.98 23.31
N GLY A 81 2.05 11.37 23.44
CA GLY A 81 2.27 10.15 24.23
C GLY A 81 1.67 8.89 23.60
N VAL A 82 1.50 8.84 22.27
CA VAL A 82 1.01 7.67 21.54
C VAL A 82 2.21 6.83 21.11
N GLU A 83 2.34 5.63 21.67
CA GLU A 83 3.53 4.79 21.56
C GLU A 83 3.36 3.56 20.67
N GLN A 84 2.22 3.41 19.98
CA GLN A 84 1.94 2.25 19.16
C GLN A 84 1.58 2.65 17.73
N LEU A 85 2.21 1.98 16.74
CA LEU A 85 2.04 2.27 15.33
C LEU A 85 1.96 0.98 14.50
N VAL A 86 0.93 0.86 13.67
CA VAL A 86 0.92 -0.07 12.53
C VAL A 86 1.16 0.73 11.27
N PHE A 87 2.16 0.34 10.49
CA PHE A 87 2.55 1.03 9.26
C PHE A 87 2.35 0.15 8.03
N SER A 88 1.48 0.57 7.12
CA SER A 88 1.35 -0.03 5.79
C SER A 88 2.54 0.37 4.93
N SER A 89 3.51 -0.52 4.83
CA SER A 89 4.66 -0.43 3.93
C SER A 89 4.35 -1.12 2.59
N SER A 90 5.36 -1.59 1.88
CA SER A 90 5.17 -2.20 0.56
C SER A 90 6.31 -3.14 0.20
N CYS A 91 6.02 -4.21 -0.53
CA CYS A 91 7.00 -5.06 -1.18
C CYS A 91 7.89 -4.29 -2.18
N ALA A 92 7.45 -3.11 -2.65
CA ALA A 92 8.26 -2.24 -3.53
C ALA A 92 9.59 -1.78 -2.90
N THR A 93 9.74 -1.90 -1.59
CA THR A 93 11.00 -1.63 -0.87
C THR A 93 12.11 -2.61 -1.23
N TYR A 94 11.77 -3.82 -1.66
CA TYR A 94 12.75 -4.86 -1.99
C TYR A 94 13.45 -4.63 -3.34
N GLY A 95 12.72 -4.11 -4.35
CA GLY A 95 13.25 -3.94 -5.70
C GLY A 95 13.24 -5.24 -6.51
N VAL A 96 14.36 -5.57 -7.18
CA VAL A 96 14.45 -6.74 -8.05
C VAL A 96 15.11 -7.90 -7.31
N HIS A 97 14.41 -9.01 -7.22
CA HIS A 97 14.92 -10.28 -6.67
C HIS A 97 14.52 -11.45 -7.58
N ASN A 98 15.36 -12.47 -7.61
CA ASN A 98 15.13 -13.69 -8.42
C ASN A 98 14.59 -14.86 -7.57
N GLU A 99 14.62 -14.71 -6.24
CA GLU A 99 14.17 -15.70 -5.27
C GLU A 99 12.94 -15.19 -4.53
N LEU A 100 12.25 -16.09 -3.85
CA LEU A 100 11.13 -15.74 -2.98
C LEU A 100 11.59 -14.72 -1.93
N ILE A 101 10.83 -13.63 -1.81
CA ILE A 101 11.14 -12.53 -0.90
C ILE A 101 10.70 -12.88 0.52
N THR A 102 11.62 -12.70 1.46
CA THR A 102 11.37 -12.82 2.90
C THR A 102 11.65 -11.48 3.59
N GLU A 103 11.30 -11.36 4.87
CA GLU A 103 11.56 -10.14 5.65
C GLU A 103 13.06 -9.84 5.79
N GLU A 104 13.92 -10.87 5.71
CA GLU A 104 15.38 -10.74 5.74
C GLU A 104 16.00 -10.33 4.40
N THR A 105 15.19 -10.40 3.32
CA THR A 105 15.65 -9.98 1.99
C THR A 105 16.05 -8.51 2.02
N ARG A 106 17.24 -8.20 1.47
CA ARG A 106 17.76 -6.84 1.43
C ARG A 106 16.83 -5.92 0.66
N GLN A 107 16.45 -4.81 1.28
CA GLN A 107 15.73 -3.74 0.61
C GLN A 107 16.65 -2.98 -0.36
N SER A 108 16.22 -2.86 -1.62
CA SER A 108 16.94 -2.15 -2.68
C SER A 108 15.94 -1.58 -3.70
N PRO A 109 15.11 -0.61 -3.31
CA PRO A 109 14.03 -0.11 -4.14
C PRO A 109 14.54 0.48 -5.45
N ILE A 110 13.83 0.23 -6.56
CA ILE A 110 14.18 0.69 -7.91
C ILE A 110 13.28 1.84 -8.39
N ASN A 111 12.42 2.35 -7.53
CA ASN A 111 11.54 3.48 -7.83
C ASN A 111 11.37 4.38 -6.59
N PRO A 112 11.02 5.67 -6.79
CA PRO A 112 10.85 6.61 -5.68
C PRO A 112 9.77 6.21 -4.68
N TYR A 113 8.67 5.58 -5.10
CA TYR A 113 7.65 5.08 -4.19
C TYR A 113 8.24 4.08 -3.18
N GLY A 114 8.91 3.03 -3.66
CA GLY A 114 9.58 2.04 -2.79
C GLY A 114 10.64 2.69 -1.90
N ALA A 115 11.43 3.64 -2.44
CA ALA A 115 12.43 4.37 -1.67
C ALA A 115 11.79 5.18 -0.52
N THR A 116 10.65 5.83 -0.76
CA THR A 116 9.94 6.58 0.29
C THR A 116 9.32 5.68 1.35
N LYS A 117 8.82 4.50 0.98
CA LYS A 117 8.33 3.51 1.96
C LYS A 117 9.47 2.98 2.82
N MET A 118 10.61 2.62 2.22
CA MET A 118 11.81 2.20 2.96
C MET A 118 12.31 3.31 3.92
N ALA A 119 12.29 4.57 3.48
CA ALA A 119 12.66 5.70 4.34
C ALA A 119 11.68 5.87 5.52
N GLY A 120 10.38 5.66 5.30
CA GLY A 120 9.37 5.64 6.35
C GLY A 120 9.62 4.52 7.37
N GLU A 121 9.92 3.30 6.91
CA GLU A 121 10.31 2.19 7.80
C GLU A 121 11.52 2.56 8.65
N ARG A 122 12.54 3.15 8.04
CA ARG A 122 13.75 3.56 8.77
C ARG A 122 13.46 4.62 9.84
N LEU A 123 12.65 5.63 9.55
CA LEU A 123 12.22 6.62 10.55
C LEU A 123 11.52 5.94 11.73
N ILE A 124 10.59 5.03 11.47
CA ILE A 124 9.85 4.31 12.50
C ILE A 124 10.81 3.47 13.37
N GLN A 125 11.73 2.76 12.74
CA GLN A 125 12.73 1.94 13.44
C GLN A 125 13.66 2.78 14.31
N ASP A 126 14.05 3.98 13.89
CA ASP A 126 14.90 4.89 14.67
C ASP A 126 14.14 5.51 15.85
N PHE A 127 12.81 5.76 15.72
CA PHE A 127 11.96 6.27 16.81
C PHE A 127 11.74 5.24 17.93
N GLY A 128 11.81 3.94 17.63
CA GLY A 128 11.67 2.88 18.62
C GLY A 128 12.63 3.04 19.80
N PRO A 129 13.94 2.87 19.61
CA PRO A 129 14.93 2.98 20.70
C PRO A 129 15.06 4.40 21.25
N ALA A 130 14.78 5.43 20.44
CA ALA A 130 14.92 6.81 20.86
C ALA A 130 13.75 7.32 21.75
N HIS A 131 12.53 6.83 21.51
CA HIS A 131 11.31 7.36 22.09
C HIS A 131 10.33 6.31 22.62
N GLY A 132 10.70 5.03 22.62
CA GLY A 132 9.84 3.95 23.11
C GLY A 132 8.70 3.55 22.18
N LEU A 133 8.73 3.99 20.91
CA LEU A 133 7.71 3.63 19.93
C LEU A 133 7.78 2.12 19.64
N ARG A 134 6.65 1.43 19.79
CA ARG A 134 6.45 0.05 19.34
C ARG A 134 5.69 0.04 18.04
N SER A 135 6.16 -0.71 17.05
CA SER A 135 5.55 -0.70 15.73
C SER A 135 5.49 -2.07 15.11
N VAL A 136 4.45 -2.28 14.30
CA VAL A 136 4.39 -3.35 13.32
C VAL A 136 4.41 -2.73 11.93
N ILE A 137 5.38 -3.15 11.12
CA ILE A 137 5.53 -2.72 9.73
C ILE A 137 5.02 -3.86 8.85
N LEU A 138 4.02 -3.58 8.03
CA LEU A 138 3.43 -4.54 7.11
C LEU A 138 3.84 -4.19 5.68
N ARG A 139 4.62 -5.07 5.04
CA ARG A 139 5.06 -4.91 3.65
C ARG A 139 4.05 -5.60 2.75
N ASP A 140 3.05 -4.84 2.34
CA ASP A 140 1.96 -5.34 1.52
C ASP A 140 2.46 -5.67 0.10
N PHE A 141 2.11 -6.86 -0.40
CA PHE A 141 2.22 -7.20 -1.81
C PHE A 141 1.03 -6.59 -2.57
N ASN A 142 0.54 -7.18 -3.65
CA ASN A 142 -0.47 -6.52 -4.46
C ASN A 142 -1.88 -6.74 -3.89
N ALA A 143 -2.46 -5.71 -3.30
CA ALA A 143 -3.84 -5.75 -2.83
C ALA A 143 -4.81 -6.01 -3.98
N ALA A 144 -5.74 -6.95 -3.80
CA ALA A 144 -6.71 -7.38 -4.78
C ALA A 144 -8.08 -7.66 -4.14
N GLY A 145 -9.13 -7.62 -4.94
CA GLY A 145 -10.49 -7.92 -4.47
C GLY A 145 -11.24 -6.71 -3.94
N ALA A 146 -12.38 -6.99 -3.32
CA ALA A 146 -13.26 -6.03 -2.70
C ALA A 146 -13.92 -6.64 -1.48
N ASP A 147 -14.60 -5.83 -0.69
CA ASP A 147 -15.42 -6.31 0.43
C ASP A 147 -16.50 -7.30 -0.05
N ALA A 148 -16.65 -8.41 0.66
CA ALA A 148 -17.60 -9.48 0.31
C ALA A 148 -19.06 -9.01 0.37
N ALA A 149 -19.38 -8.02 1.24
CA ALA A 149 -20.70 -7.41 1.33
C ALA A 149 -20.93 -6.34 0.26
N LEU A 150 -19.94 -6.08 -0.62
CA LEU A 150 -19.94 -5.05 -1.68
C LEU A 150 -20.15 -3.63 -1.12
N GLU A 151 -19.78 -3.41 0.14
CA GLU A 151 -19.91 -2.09 0.76
C GLU A 151 -18.78 -1.15 0.37
N THR A 152 -17.59 -1.72 0.14
CA THR A 152 -16.40 -0.99 -0.30
C THR A 152 -15.65 -1.76 -1.38
N GLY A 153 -14.89 -1.02 -2.19
CA GLY A 153 -14.04 -1.60 -3.24
C GLY A 153 -13.08 -0.56 -3.78
N GLU A 154 -12.22 -0.97 -4.69
CA GLU A 154 -11.28 -0.06 -5.31
C GLU A 154 -12.01 0.98 -6.16
N ARG A 155 -11.80 2.26 -5.85
CA ARG A 155 -12.31 3.41 -6.62
C ARG A 155 -11.16 4.36 -6.90
N ASN A 156 -10.26 3.97 -7.79
CA ASN A 156 -9.12 4.79 -8.19
C ASN A 156 -9.30 5.26 -9.62
N THR A 157 -9.60 6.56 -9.80
CA THR A 157 -9.79 7.19 -11.11
C THR A 157 -8.50 7.81 -11.65
N HIS A 158 -7.49 8.03 -10.80
CA HIS A 158 -6.23 8.69 -11.17
C HIS A 158 -5.18 7.73 -11.70
N ASP A 159 -5.11 6.52 -11.16
CA ASP A 159 -4.15 5.48 -11.55
C ASP A 159 -4.82 4.11 -11.42
N PRO A 160 -5.67 3.74 -12.39
CA PRO A 160 -6.39 2.48 -12.35
C PRO A 160 -5.43 1.31 -12.37
N ARG A 161 -5.63 0.38 -11.43
CA ARG A 161 -4.78 -0.80 -11.27
C ARG A 161 -5.12 -1.89 -12.26
N VAL A 162 -4.23 -2.89 -12.36
CA VAL A 162 -4.31 -3.93 -13.38
C VAL A 162 -5.63 -4.72 -13.36
N ILE A 163 -6.15 -5.08 -12.18
CA ILE A 163 -7.40 -5.85 -12.05
C ILE A 163 -8.62 -5.05 -12.53
N PRO A 164 -8.89 -3.82 -12.04
CA PRO A 164 -9.96 -3.00 -12.59
C PRO A 164 -9.87 -2.77 -14.09
N LEU A 165 -8.65 -2.56 -14.63
CA LEU A 165 -8.46 -2.39 -16.07
C LEU A 165 -8.80 -3.67 -16.85
N ALA A 166 -8.40 -4.84 -16.37
CA ALA A 166 -8.73 -6.11 -17.00
C ALA A 166 -10.25 -6.38 -16.97
N ILE A 167 -10.91 -6.14 -15.81
CA ILE A 167 -12.36 -6.27 -15.67
C ILE A 167 -13.08 -5.32 -16.64
N LYS A 168 -12.66 -4.06 -16.70
CA LYS A 168 -13.21 -3.09 -17.64
C LYS A 168 -13.04 -3.55 -19.09
N GLY A 169 -11.87 -4.03 -19.46
CA GLY A 169 -11.60 -4.57 -20.81
C GLY A 169 -12.54 -5.71 -21.18
N ALA A 170 -12.86 -6.59 -20.24
CA ALA A 170 -13.78 -7.71 -20.44
C ALA A 170 -15.25 -7.25 -20.56
N MET A 171 -15.65 -6.21 -19.80
CA MET A 171 -17.04 -5.72 -19.79
C MET A 171 -17.38 -4.81 -20.97
N ASP A 172 -16.45 -3.92 -21.34
CA ASP A 172 -16.69 -2.91 -22.38
C ASP A 172 -16.55 -3.47 -23.82
N GLY A 173 -15.97 -4.67 -23.98
CA GLY A 173 -15.83 -5.36 -25.26
C GLY A 173 -14.98 -4.66 -26.33
N GLY A 174 -14.33 -3.53 -26.02
CA GLY A 174 -13.60 -2.72 -27.00
C GLY A 174 -12.37 -1.99 -26.46
N SER A 175 -12.19 -1.95 -25.16
CA SER A 175 -11.01 -1.30 -24.54
C SER A 175 -9.80 -2.22 -24.65
N THR A 176 -8.69 -1.72 -25.21
CA THR A 176 -7.43 -2.47 -25.27
C THR A 176 -6.76 -2.49 -23.91
N PHE A 177 -6.61 -3.68 -23.34
CA PHE A 177 -5.83 -3.90 -22.11
C PHE A 177 -4.35 -4.01 -22.47
N THR A 178 -3.56 -3.02 -22.03
CA THR A 178 -2.12 -3.01 -22.27
C THR A 178 -1.40 -3.75 -21.16
N ILE A 179 -0.66 -4.79 -21.50
CA ILE A 179 0.16 -5.59 -20.60
C ILE A 179 1.61 -5.16 -20.80
N PHE A 180 2.29 -4.80 -19.71
CA PHE A 180 3.70 -4.43 -19.72
C PHE A 180 4.54 -5.55 -19.12
N GLY A 181 5.68 -5.87 -19.75
CA GLY A 181 6.62 -6.81 -19.16
C GLY A 181 7.30 -7.72 -20.18
N ASP A 182 8.22 -8.55 -19.68
CA ASP A 182 9.05 -9.47 -20.44
C ASP A 182 9.48 -10.72 -19.63
N THR A 183 8.60 -11.23 -18.76
CA THR A 183 8.89 -12.46 -18.00
C THR A 183 8.63 -13.73 -18.83
N ARG A 184 8.50 -14.88 -18.17
CA ARG A 184 8.33 -16.21 -18.80
C ARG A 184 7.22 -16.30 -19.86
N ASP A 185 6.13 -15.52 -19.70
CA ASP A 185 5.00 -15.44 -20.64
C ASP A 185 4.88 -14.04 -21.29
N GLY A 186 5.95 -13.23 -21.20
CA GLY A 186 6.00 -11.88 -21.73
C GLY A 186 5.32 -10.83 -20.85
N THR A 187 4.97 -11.15 -19.59
CA THR A 187 4.27 -10.22 -18.69
C THR A 187 4.88 -10.22 -17.28
N CYS A 188 4.60 -9.19 -16.49
CA CYS A 188 5.08 -9.13 -15.11
C CYS A 188 4.38 -10.15 -14.20
N VAL A 189 5.11 -10.64 -13.19
CA VAL A 189 4.58 -11.54 -12.16
C VAL A 189 4.43 -10.79 -10.85
N ARG A 190 3.26 -10.94 -10.21
CA ARG A 190 2.94 -10.32 -8.92
C ARG A 190 2.28 -11.31 -7.98
N ASP A 191 2.53 -11.14 -6.70
CA ASP A 191 1.77 -11.80 -5.65
C ASP A 191 0.54 -10.94 -5.31
N TYR A 192 -0.65 -11.52 -5.45
CA TYR A 192 -1.91 -10.84 -5.15
C TYR A 192 -2.51 -11.36 -3.85
N VAL A 193 -2.80 -10.45 -2.92
CA VAL A 193 -3.39 -10.75 -1.63
C VAL A 193 -4.77 -10.11 -1.54
N HIS A 194 -5.77 -10.87 -1.09
CA HIS A 194 -7.12 -10.33 -0.97
C HIS A 194 -7.19 -9.24 0.12
N VAL A 195 -7.94 -8.17 -0.14
CA VAL A 195 -8.04 -7.04 0.79
C VAL A 195 -8.60 -7.41 2.16
N THR A 196 -9.43 -8.47 2.26
CA THR A 196 -9.91 -8.99 3.56
C THR A 196 -8.79 -9.63 4.37
N ASP A 197 -7.85 -10.33 3.72
CA ASP A 197 -6.71 -10.95 4.39
C ASP A 197 -5.72 -9.86 4.85
N LEU A 198 -5.54 -8.81 4.05
CA LEU A 198 -4.76 -7.63 4.45
C LEU A 198 -5.41 -6.95 5.66
N ALA A 199 -6.72 -6.75 5.65
CA ALA A 199 -7.44 -6.15 6.77
C ALA A 199 -7.30 -7.00 8.06
N ASP A 200 -7.45 -8.34 7.96
CA ASP A 200 -7.24 -9.24 9.10
C ASP A 200 -5.80 -9.19 9.62
N ALA A 201 -4.81 -9.14 8.73
CA ALA A 201 -3.40 -8.98 9.12
C ALA A 201 -3.16 -7.67 9.89
N HIS A 202 -3.79 -6.56 9.46
CA HIS A 202 -3.71 -5.30 10.20
C HIS A 202 -4.36 -5.40 11.58
N LEU A 203 -5.52 -6.06 11.72
CA LEU A 203 -6.13 -6.30 13.04
C LEU A 203 -5.22 -7.15 13.93
N ARG A 204 -4.61 -8.21 13.40
CA ARG A 204 -3.63 -9.03 14.14
C ARG A 204 -2.38 -8.22 14.55
N ALA A 205 -1.97 -7.24 13.75
CA ALA A 205 -0.89 -6.33 14.11
C ALA A 205 -1.25 -5.43 15.31
N LEU A 206 -2.53 -5.01 15.41
CA LEU A 206 -3.04 -4.31 16.59
C LEU A 206 -2.95 -5.22 17.83
N ASP A 207 -3.50 -6.45 17.75
CA ASP A 207 -3.44 -7.43 18.85
C ASP A 207 -2.00 -7.75 19.26
N TRP A 208 -1.07 -7.79 18.28
CA TRP A 208 0.36 -7.99 18.53
C TRP A 208 0.92 -6.89 19.44
N LEU A 209 0.65 -5.63 19.12
CA LEU A 209 1.13 -4.48 19.90
C LEU A 209 0.43 -4.40 21.27
N GLU A 210 -0.87 -4.62 21.33
CA GLU A 210 -1.64 -4.62 22.57
C GLU A 210 -1.16 -5.72 23.55
N SER A 211 -0.75 -6.88 23.02
CA SER A 211 -0.19 -7.97 23.85
C SER A 211 1.21 -7.66 24.41
N GLY A 212 1.77 -6.50 24.15
CA GLY A 212 3.07 -6.05 24.67
C GLY A 212 4.27 -6.63 23.94
N LYS A 213 4.08 -7.24 22.78
CA LYS A 213 5.19 -7.80 21.97
C LYS A 213 6.07 -6.68 21.38
N ALA A 214 7.30 -7.07 21.02
CA ALA A 214 8.27 -6.16 20.40
C ALA A 214 7.84 -5.71 19.02
N SER A 215 8.44 -4.61 18.55
CA SER A 215 8.31 -4.17 17.17
C SER A 215 8.75 -5.25 16.19
N GLU A 216 8.00 -5.40 15.08
CA GLU A 216 8.27 -6.45 14.10
C GLU A 216 7.93 -5.98 12.68
N VAL A 217 8.45 -6.70 11.69
CA VAL A 217 8.18 -6.49 10.26
C VAL A 217 7.60 -7.78 9.70
N PHE A 218 6.53 -7.69 8.93
CA PHE A 218 5.92 -8.83 8.26
C PHE A 218 5.66 -8.54 6.79
N ASN A 219 5.92 -9.54 5.95
CA ASN A 219 5.45 -9.55 4.57
C ASN A 219 4.00 -10.02 4.50
N LEU A 220 3.16 -9.31 3.77
CA LEU A 220 1.79 -9.73 3.49
C LEU A 220 1.68 -10.17 2.03
N GLY A 221 2.10 -11.39 1.77
CA GLY A 221 2.10 -12.08 0.49
C GLY A 221 1.57 -13.50 0.64
N THR A 222 1.24 -14.14 -0.47
CA THR A 222 0.83 -15.55 -0.53
C THR A 222 2.01 -16.48 -0.83
N GLY A 223 3.13 -15.92 -1.31
CA GLY A 223 4.28 -16.66 -1.83
C GLY A 223 4.00 -17.29 -3.20
N ALA A 224 2.90 -16.91 -3.86
CA ALA A 224 2.50 -17.43 -5.17
C ALA A 224 2.40 -16.28 -6.19
N GLY A 225 3.22 -16.37 -7.24
CA GLY A 225 3.22 -15.36 -8.29
C GLY A 225 2.20 -15.67 -9.38
N THR A 226 1.41 -14.66 -9.75
CA THR A 226 0.49 -14.70 -10.91
C THR A 226 0.96 -13.69 -11.95
N SER A 227 1.09 -14.11 -13.20
CA SER A 227 1.41 -13.21 -14.30
C SER A 227 0.20 -12.36 -14.69
N VAL A 228 0.44 -11.20 -15.31
CA VAL A 228 -0.65 -10.36 -15.81
C VAL A 228 -1.43 -11.05 -16.93
N ALA A 229 -0.81 -11.96 -17.69
CA ALA A 229 -1.50 -12.79 -18.68
C ALA A 229 -2.45 -13.77 -18.01
N GLU A 230 -1.98 -14.52 -17.00
CA GLU A 230 -2.80 -15.44 -16.20
C GLU A 230 -3.98 -14.73 -15.52
N LEU A 231 -3.75 -13.51 -15.00
CA LEU A 231 -4.80 -12.67 -14.44
C LEU A 231 -5.86 -12.31 -15.48
N ALA A 232 -5.45 -11.88 -16.67
CA ALA A 232 -6.38 -11.55 -17.75
C ALA A 232 -7.18 -12.78 -18.20
N ASP A 233 -6.55 -13.98 -18.28
CA ASP A 233 -7.24 -15.24 -18.56
C ASP A 233 -8.29 -15.58 -17.47
N ALA A 234 -7.95 -15.35 -16.21
CA ALA A 234 -8.88 -15.55 -15.11
C ALA A 234 -10.08 -14.60 -15.19
N VAL A 235 -9.86 -13.33 -15.52
CA VAL A 235 -10.95 -12.36 -15.71
C VAL A 235 -11.86 -12.78 -16.87
N GLU A 236 -11.31 -13.18 -18.02
CA GLU A 236 -12.11 -13.69 -19.15
C GLU A 236 -12.95 -14.91 -18.75
N ARG A 237 -12.34 -15.87 -18.07
CA ARG A 237 -13.01 -17.09 -17.63
C ARG A 237 -14.18 -16.82 -16.68
N ILE A 238 -14.00 -15.87 -15.74
CA ILE A 238 -15.00 -15.57 -14.72
C ILE A 238 -16.11 -14.66 -15.28
N SER A 239 -15.75 -13.64 -16.06
CA SER A 239 -16.73 -12.67 -16.59
C SER A 239 -17.48 -13.19 -17.84
N GLY A 240 -16.92 -14.17 -18.55
CA GLY A 240 -17.42 -14.58 -19.87
C GLY A 240 -17.09 -13.59 -21.00
N GLY A 241 -16.49 -12.44 -20.68
CA GLY A 241 -16.08 -11.42 -21.64
C GLY A 241 -14.73 -11.75 -22.30
N LYS A 242 -14.38 -10.97 -23.35
CA LYS A 242 -13.08 -11.08 -24.01
C LYS A 242 -12.29 -9.78 -23.86
N ILE A 243 -10.99 -9.92 -23.61
CA ILE A 243 -10.07 -8.81 -23.42
C ILE A 243 -9.19 -8.65 -24.65
N ALA A 244 -9.31 -7.54 -25.35
CA ALA A 244 -8.37 -7.18 -26.40
C ALA A 244 -7.02 -6.81 -25.77
N ARG A 245 -5.99 -7.64 -25.94
CA ARG A 245 -4.68 -7.50 -25.28
C ARG A 245 -3.65 -6.90 -26.23
N ARG A 246 -2.80 -6.02 -25.68
CA ARG A 246 -1.62 -5.49 -26.34
C ARG A 246 -0.42 -5.62 -25.42
N ILE A 247 0.63 -6.28 -25.86
CA ILE A 247 1.89 -6.34 -25.13
C ILE A 247 2.69 -5.06 -25.42
N ALA A 248 3.26 -4.47 -24.39
CA ALA A 248 4.14 -3.31 -24.46
C ALA A 248 5.45 -3.58 -23.68
N PRO A 249 6.52 -2.83 -23.99
CA PRO A 249 7.79 -2.96 -23.25
C PRO A 249 7.60 -2.78 -21.74
N PRO A 250 8.53 -3.33 -20.91
CA PRO A 250 8.54 -3.11 -19.46
C PRO A 250 8.50 -1.62 -19.11
N ARG A 251 7.80 -1.30 -18.02
CA ARG A 251 7.78 0.08 -17.49
C ARG A 251 8.99 0.33 -16.61
N ALA A 252 9.57 1.54 -16.72
CA ALA A 252 10.63 1.95 -15.81
C ALA A 252 10.16 1.93 -14.36
N GLY A 253 10.98 1.38 -13.47
CA GLY A 253 10.68 1.28 -12.04
C GLY A 253 9.77 0.10 -11.63
N ASP A 254 9.31 -0.70 -12.60
CA ASP A 254 8.54 -1.93 -12.34
C ASP A 254 9.47 -3.16 -12.42
N PRO A 255 9.63 -3.95 -11.35
CA PRO A 255 10.36 -5.21 -11.43
C PRO A 255 9.58 -6.25 -12.27
N ALA A 256 10.30 -7.13 -12.98
CA ALA A 256 9.68 -8.18 -13.77
C ALA A 256 8.91 -9.18 -12.90
N SER A 257 9.43 -9.50 -11.72
CA SER A 257 8.79 -10.36 -10.73
C SER A 257 8.90 -9.75 -9.33
N LEU A 258 7.83 -9.89 -8.54
CA LEU A 258 7.77 -9.46 -7.14
C LEU A 258 6.83 -10.42 -6.39
N VAL A 259 7.44 -11.44 -5.75
CA VAL A 259 6.76 -12.54 -5.04
C VAL A 259 7.49 -12.87 -3.75
#